data_4f882d1dbde25d3467f4508082c18786
#
_entry.id   4f882d1dbde25d3467f4508082c18786
#
_cell.length_a   1.000
_cell.length_b   1.000
_cell.length_c   1.000
_cell.angle_alpha   90.00
_cell.angle_beta   90.00
_cell.angle_gamma   90.00
#
_symmetry.space_group_name_H-M   'P 1'
#
loop_
_entity.id
_entity.type
_entity.pdbx_description
1 polymer ?
#
loop_
_entity_poly.entity_id
_entity_poly.type
_entity_poly.pdbx_seq_one_letter_code
_entity_poly.pdbx_strand_id
1 'polypeptide(L)'
;MARVEALSIVDALAAELRQRVFSGDLTHSDALTEAEVARTYEVARPTAKAAIEKLVGEGLLQRSAHKTARVLQLGPDDVRDIYRTRAGLESQVLRELARNNVVPADAVAANSEIATLTDGAPLSVVEPDMRFHTSLVDAAGSPRTSRIFRTLVSEVRLCMVQVQGKHLLTTSSIVAEHRQILEALADGDGERAVAVLTGHLSRARERLAAALGSEPEPAAAPPDPA
;
A
#
# COMPACT_ATOMS: atom_id res chain seq x y z
N MET A 1 -14.24 31.44 0.20
CA MET A 1 -15.31 30.42 0.36
C MET A 1 -14.68 29.07 0.11
N ALA A 2 -14.52 28.26 1.16
CA ALA A 2 -14.04 26.87 1.03
C ALA A 2 -15.13 26.04 0.35
N ARG A 3 -14.84 25.50 -0.83
CA ARG A 3 -15.74 24.59 -1.55
C ARG A 3 -15.54 23.20 -0.93
N VAL A 4 -16.52 22.73 -0.18
CA VAL A 4 -16.58 21.31 0.22
C VAL A 4 -16.92 20.54 -1.06
N GLU A 5 -15.93 19.82 -1.64
CA GLU A 5 -16.20 18.86 -2.69
C GLU A 5 -16.99 17.69 -2.07
N ALA A 6 -18.26 17.61 -2.40
CA ALA A 6 -19.06 16.44 -2.06
C ALA A 6 -18.46 15.25 -2.81
N LEU A 7 -17.96 14.23 -2.10
CA LEU A 7 -17.54 12.97 -2.68
C LEU A 7 -18.68 12.42 -3.54
N SER A 8 -18.37 12.00 -4.76
CA SER A 8 -19.39 11.33 -5.60
C SER A 8 -19.79 10.01 -4.94
N ILE A 9 -21.03 9.56 -5.15
CA ILE A 9 -21.50 8.25 -4.65
C ILE A 9 -20.55 7.12 -5.11
N VAL A 10 -19.97 7.24 -6.30
CA VAL A 10 -18.98 6.29 -6.81
C VAL A 10 -17.70 6.29 -5.94
N ASP A 11 -17.23 7.47 -5.58
CA ASP A 11 -16.02 7.62 -4.76
C ASP A 11 -16.23 7.12 -3.33
N ALA A 12 -17.39 7.42 -2.75
CA ALA A 12 -17.78 6.93 -1.43
C ALA A 12 -17.88 5.40 -1.41
N LEU A 13 -18.55 4.81 -2.41
CA LEU A 13 -18.66 3.35 -2.53
C LEU A 13 -17.30 2.70 -2.77
N ALA A 14 -16.45 3.28 -3.62
CA ALA A 14 -15.10 2.77 -3.85
C ALA A 14 -14.24 2.85 -2.58
N ALA A 15 -14.38 3.91 -1.78
CA ALA A 15 -13.69 4.05 -0.50
C ALA A 15 -14.14 2.97 0.50
N GLU A 16 -15.43 2.70 0.59
CA GLU A 16 -16.00 1.66 1.45
C GLU A 16 -15.51 0.26 1.04
N LEU A 17 -15.59 -0.09 -0.25
CA LEU A 17 -15.09 -1.36 -0.75
C LEU A 17 -13.59 -1.52 -0.50
N ARG A 18 -12.81 -0.45 -0.68
CA ARG A 18 -11.35 -0.46 -0.40
C ARG A 18 -11.07 -0.70 1.08
N GLN A 19 -11.82 -0.06 1.96
CA GLN A 19 -11.70 -0.30 3.41
C GLN A 19 -11.95 -1.76 3.75
N ARG A 20 -12.98 -2.39 3.17
CA ARG A 20 -13.29 -3.81 3.37
C ARG A 20 -12.21 -4.75 2.83
N VAL A 21 -11.53 -4.37 1.74
CA VAL A 21 -10.35 -5.12 1.26
C VAL A 21 -9.21 -5.02 2.27
N PHE A 22 -8.93 -3.82 2.79
CA PHE A 22 -7.82 -3.61 3.72
C PHE A 22 -8.10 -4.07 5.16
N SER A 23 -9.38 -4.19 5.56
CA SER A 23 -9.74 -4.83 6.83
C SER A 23 -9.74 -6.37 6.76
N GLY A 24 -9.68 -6.94 5.55
CA GLY A 24 -9.80 -8.39 5.34
C GLY A 24 -11.24 -8.90 5.32
N ASP A 25 -12.25 -8.00 5.41
CA ASP A 25 -13.68 -8.36 5.30
C ASP A 25 -14.07 -8.75 3.86
N LEU A 26 -13.21 -8.44 2.90
CA LEU A 26 -13.32 -8.78 1.51
C LEU A 26 -12.02 -9.46 1.08
N THR A 27 -12.12 -10.72 0.69
CA THR A 27 -10.98 -11.56 0.35
C THR A 27 -11.06 -12.02 -1.11
N HIS A 28 -10.03 -12.70 -1.59
CA HIS A 28 -10.02 -13.26 -2.93
C HIS A 28 -11.10 -14.32 -3.16
N SER A 29 -11.58 -14.99 -2.11
CA SER A 29 -12.68 -15.96 -2.18
C SER A 29 -14.03 -15.32 -2.47
N ASP A 30 -14.18 -14.03 -2.12
CA ASP A 30 -15.43 -13.30 -2.27
C ASP A 30 -15.63 -12.85 -3.72
N ALA A 31 -16.76 -13.21 -4.29
CA ALA A 31 -17.16 -12.80 -5.63
C ALA A 31 -17.95 -11.49 -5.57
N LEU A 32 -17.44 -10.43 -6.17
CA LEU A 32 -18.12 -9.15 -6.29
C LEU A 32 -18.81 -9.04 -7.65
N THR A 33 -20.12 -9.05 -7.65
CA THR A 33 -20.92 -8.75 -8.85
C THR A 33 -21.52 -7.35 -8.76
N GLU A 34 -21.68 -6.70 -9.93
CA GLU A 34 -22.31 -5.37 -10.00
C GLU A 34 -23.73 -5.37 -9.40
N ALA A 35 -24.47 -6.48 -9.59
CA ALA A 35 -25.82 -6.62 -9.08
C ALA A 35 -25.87 -6.75 -7.56
N GLU A 36 -24.95 -7.51 -6.97
CA GLU A 36 -24.86 -7.72 -5.54
C GLU A 36 -24.41 -6.46 -4.81
N VAL A 37 -23.35 -5.78 -5.32
CA VAL A 37 -22.90 -4.50 -4.78
C VAL A 37 -24.00 -3.45 -4.87
N ALA A 38 -24.71 -3.35 -6.02
CA ALA A 38 -25.82 -2.42 -6.18
C ALA A 38 -26.94 -2.66 -5.16
N ARG A 39 -27.28 -3.92 -4.90
CA ARG A 39 -28.29 -4.30 -3.91
C ARG A 39 -27.84 -4.04 -2.47
N THR A 40 -26.60 -4.40 -2.15
CA THR A 40 -26.07 -4.27 -0.76
C THR A 40 -25.94 -2.82 -0.32
N TYR A 41 -25.55 -1.94 -1.26
CA TYR A 41 -25.33 -0.51 -0.95
C TYR A 41 -26.46 0.39 -1.43
N GLU A 42 -27.56 -0.19 -1.91
CA GLU A 42 -28.75 0.55 -2.39
C GLU A 42 -28.42 1.62 -3.44
N VAL A 43 -27.51 1.28 -4.38
CA VAL A 43 -27.08 2.17 -5.47
C VAL A 43 -27.49 1.62 -6.83
N ALA A 44 -27.47 2.47 -7.85
CA ALA A 44 -27.69 2.02 -9.22
C ALA A 44 -26.54 1.11 -9.72
N ARG A 45 -26.86 0.09 -10.57
CA ARG A 45 -25.85 -0.81 -11.14
C ARG A 45 -24.68 -0.09 -11.84
N PRO A 46 -24.90 1.00 -12.62
CA PRO A 46 -23.80 1.77 -13.19
C PRO A 46 -22.86 2.36 -12.13
N THR A 47 -23.37 2.78 -10.98
CA THR A 47 -22.58 3.29 -9.84
C THR A 47 -21.72 2.17 -9.24
N ALA A 48 -22.32 1.00 -8.99
CA ALA A 48 -21.59 -0.18 -8.49
C ALA A 48 -20.50 -0.61 -9.49
N LYS A 49 -20.80 -0.64 -10.79
CA LYS A 49 -19.82 -0.93 -11.83
C LYS A 49 -18.66 0.06 -11.79
N ALA A 50 -18.93 1.37 -11.74
CA ALA A 50 -17.89 2.40 -11.73
C ALA A 50 -17.00 2.30 -10.50
N ALA A 51 -17.55 1.99 -9.32
CA ALA A 51 -16.79 1.77 -8.10
C ALA A 51 -15.88 0.53 -8.19
N ILE A 52 -16.39 -0.59 -8.71
CA ILE A 52 -15.60 -1.80 -8.96
C ILE A 52 -14.45 -1.52 -9.95
N GLU A 53 -14.75 -0.85 -11.09
CA GLU A 53 -13.73 -0.50 -12.08
C GLU A 53 -12.64 0.40 -11.50
N LYS A 54 -12.99 1.26 -10.55
CA LYS A 54 -12.01 2.10 -9.85
C LYS A 54 -11.03 1.25 -9.04
N LEU A 55 -11.52 0.26 -8.29
CA LEU A 55 -10.65 -0.65 -7.53
C LEU A 55 -9.83 -1.58 -8.44
N VAL A 56 -10.36 -1.97 -9.60
CA VAL A 56 -9.58 -2.69 -10.63
C VAL A 56 -8.44 -1.80 -11.14
N GLY A 57 -8.72 -0.54 -11.44
CA GLY A 57 -7.69 0.44 -11.84
C GLY A 57 -6.66 0.77 -10.75
N GLU A 58 -7.00 0.54 -9.49
CA GLU A 58 -6.11 0.68 -8.32
C GLU A 58 -5.28 -0.58 -8.03
N GLY A 59 -5.46 -1.68 -8.79
CA GLY A 59 -4.75 -2.94 -8.55
C GLY A 59 -5.27 -3.74 -7.35
N LEU A 60 -6.43 -3.40 -6.78
CA LEU A 60 -7.02 -4.11 -5.64
C LEU A 60 -7.94 -5.25 -6.04
N LEU A 61 -8.59 -5.12 -7.18
CA LEU A 61 -9.49 -6.13 -7.73
C LEU A 61 -9.02 -6.57 -9.12
N GLN A 62 -9.31 -7.81 -9.46
CA GLN A 62 -9.18 -8.33 -10.82
C GLN A 62 -10.53 -8.82 -11.34
N ARG A 63 -10.80 -8.60 -12.63
CA ARG A 63 -11.99 -9.18 -13.28
C ARG A 63 -11.67 -10.59 -13.77
N SER A 64 -12.55 -11.50 -13.44
CA SER A 64 -12.60 -12.84 -14.06
C SER A 64 -13.61 -12.86 -15.23
N ALA A 65 -13.63 -13.95 -15.99
CA ALA A 65 -14.67 -14.21 -16.97
C ALA A 65 -16.05 -14.05 -16.31
N HIS A 66 -17.05 -13.50 -17.04
CA HIS A 66 -18.42 -13.28 -16.56
C HIS A 66 -18.69 -12.07 -15.65
N LYS A 67 -17.88 -11.00 -15.74
CA LYS A 67 -18.11 -9.71 -15.04
C LYS A 67 -18.02 -9.76 -13.51
N THR A 68 -17.53 -10.83 -12.94
CA THR A 68 -17.25 -10.95 -11.51
C THR A 68 -15.89 -10.35 -11.22
N ALA A 69 -15.77 -9.52 -10.19
CA ALA A 69 -14.52 -9.05 -9.67
C ALA A 69 -14.15 -9.82 -8.38
N ARG A 70 -12.87 -9.99 -8.13
CA ARG A 70 -12.33 -10.59 -6.90
C ARG A 70 -11.15 -9.77 -6.42
N VAL A 71 -10.88 -9.81 -5.13
CA VAL A 71 -9.65 -9.22 -4.59
C VAL A 71 -8.45 -9.92 -5.24
N LEU A 72 -7.49 -9.12 -5.68
CA LEU A 72 -6.26 -9.62 -6.30
C LEU A 72 -5.49 -10.45 -5.28
N GLN A 73 -5.05 -11.63 -5.69
CA GLN A 73 -4.18 -12.48 -4.87
C GLN A 73 -2.75 -12.34 -5.39
N LEU A 74 -1.87 -11.86 -4.54
CA LEU A 74 -0.48 -11.61 -4.85
C LEU A 74 0.40 -12.70 -4.22
N GLY A 75 1.39 -13.16 -4.98
CA GLY A 75 2.35 -14.15 -4.55
C GLY A 75 3.75 -13.56 -4.33
N PRO A 76 4.73 -14.40 -3.95
CA PRO A 76 6.11 -13.95 -3.69
C PRO A 76 6.78 -13.29 -4.91
N ASP A 77 6.48 -13.74 -6.12
CA ASP A 77 7.07 -13.17 -7.35
C ASP A 77 6.45 -11.80 -7.67
N ASP A 78 5.16 -11.61 -7.40
CA ASP A 78 4.50 -10.31 -7.52
C ASP A 78 5.14 -9.30 -6.56
N VAL A 79 5.41 -9.69 -5.31
CA VAL A 79 6.11 -8.84 -4.34
C VAL A 79 7.48 -8.43 -4.87
N ARG A 80 8.26 -9.37 -5.41
CA ARG A 80 9.58 -9.07 -5.96
C ARG A 80 9.51 -8.07 -7.10
N ASP A 81 8.49 -8.19 -7.97
CA ASP A 81 8.30 -7.27 -9.09
C ASP A 81 7.83 -5.89 -8.65
N ILE A 82 6.86 -5.81 -7.73
CA ILE A 82 6.38 -4.56 -7.13
C ILE A 82 7.54 -3.79 -6.49
N TYR A 83 8.35 -4.43 -5.66
CA TYR A 83 9.46 -3.79 -4.97
C TYR A 83 10.61 -3.41 -5.90
N ARG A 84 10.87 -4.18 -6.96
CA ARG A 84 11.82 -3.81 -8.02
C ARG A 84 11.38 -2.54 -8.74
N THR A 85 10.10 -2.44 -9.07
CA THR A 85 9.51 -1.27 -9.74
C THR A 85 9.55 -0.05 -8.82
N ARG A 86 9.21 -0.21 -7.53
CA ARG A 86 9.33 0.82 -6.51
C ARG A 86 10.77 1.34 -6.41
N ALA A 87 11.74 0.44 -6.27
CA ALA A 87 13.15 0.80 -6.16
C ALA A 87 13.62 1.65 -7.33
N GLY A 88 13.26 1.28 -8.56
CA GLY A 88 13.61 2.05 -9.76
C GLY A 88 12.99 3.45 -9.75
N LEU A 89 11.70 3.55 -9.47
CA LEU A 89 10.94 4.80 -9.50
C LEU A 89 11.36 5.72 -8.35
N GLU A 90 11.40 5.22 -7.13
CA GLU A 90 11.77 6.00 -5.94
C GLU A 90 13.22 6.47 -5.99
N SER A 91 14.15 5.64 -6.50
CA SER A 91 15.55 6.05 -6.68
C SER A 91 15.71 7.25 -7.62
N GLN A 92 14.95 7.28 -8.71
CA GLN A 92 14.92 8.44 -9.63
C GLN A 92 14.44 9.71 -8.90
N VAL A 93 13.35 9.56 -8.13
CA VAL A 93 12.78 10.66 -7.33
C VAL A 93 13.78 11.17 -6.30
N LEU A 94 14.43 10.28 -5.53
CA LEU A 94 15.41 10.71 -4.51
C LEU A 94 16.58 11.49 -5.12
N ARG A 95 17.11 11.08 -6.28
CA ARG A 95 18.15 11.83 -6.97
C ARG A 95 17.69 13.23 -7.38
N GLU A 96 16.42 13.35 -7.79
CA GLU A 96 15.85 14.65 -8.18
C GLU A 96 15.66 15.55 -6.94
N LEU A 97 15.09 15.03 -5.86
CA LEU A 97 14.89 15.75 -4.60
C LEU A 97 16.23 16.21 -4.01
N ALA A 98 17.23 15.34 -3.97
CA ALA A 98 18.57 15.67 -3.46
C ALA A 98 19.22 16.79 -4.27
N ARG A 99 19.17 16.74 -5.62
CA ARG A 99 19.73 17.81 -6.48
C ARG A 99 19.12 19.18 -6.18
N ASN A 100 17.90 19.22 -5.69
CA ASN A 100 17.17 20.43 -5.35
C ASN A 100 17.16 20.72 -3.84
N ASN A 101 17.81 19.91 -3.02
CA ASN A 101 17.79 19.95 -1.56
C ASN A 101 16.38 19.99 -0.98
N VAL A 102 15.45 19.20 -1.59
CA VAL A 102 14.06 19.15 -1.17
C VAL A 102 13.87 18.03 -0.16
N VAL A 103 13.48 18.39 1.06
CA VAL A 103 13.05 17.46 2.10
C VAL A 103 11.56 17.65 2.34
N PRO A 104 10.69 16.72 1.92
CA PRO A 104 9.25 16.89 2.05
C PRO A 104 8.79 16.86 3.50
N ALA A 105 8.05 17.89 3.94
CA ALA A 105 7.56 18.00 5.33
C ALA A 105 6.63 16.83 5.70
N ASP A 106 5.79 16.37 4.76
CA ASP A 106 4.89 15.24 4.99
C ASP A 106 5.63 13.91 5.20
N ALA A 107 6.82 13.73 4.53
CA ALA A 107 7.67 12.58 4.79
C ALA A 107 8.28 12.64 6.20
N VAL A 108 8.73 13.83 6.65
CA VAL A 108 9.22 14.03 8.02
C VAL A 108 8.13 13.72 9.03
N ALA A 109 6.91 14.22 8.81
CA ALA A 109 5.76 13.97 9.68
C ALA A 109 5.39 12.49 9.75
N ALA A 110 5.38 11.81 8.60
CA ALA A 110 5.09 10.37 8.52
C ALA A 110 6.14 9.54 9.30
N ASN A 111 7.44 9.85 9.15
CA ASN A 111 8.48 9.17 9.92
C ASN A 111 8.39 9.45 11.43
N SER A 112 8.01 10.68 11.82
CA SER A 112 7.78 11.03 13.22
C SER A 112 6.61 10.26 13.82
N GLU A 113 5.53 10.04 13.05
CA GLU A 113 4.40 9.21 13.48
C GLU A 113 4.82 7.75 13.70
N ILE A 114 5.61 7.16 12.77
CA ILE A 114 6.14 5.80 12.96
C ILE A 114 6.92 5.71 14.27
N ALA A 115 7.70 6.73 14.62
CA ALA A 115 8.50 6.74 15.84
C ALA A 115 7.64 6.73 17.13
N THR A 116 6.38 7.08 17.07
CA THR A 116 5.45 7.00 18.22
C THR A 116 4.77 5.64 18.36
N LEU A 117 4.88 4.77 17.37
CA LEU A 117 4.25 3.46 17.37
C LEU A 117 5.08 2.48 18.21
N THR A 118 4.38 1.63 18.97
CA THR A 118 5.00 0.53 19.70
C THR A 118 5.15 -0.70 18.82
N ASP A 119 6.26 -1.43 18.96
CA ASP A 119 6.42 -2.74 18.34
C ASP A 119 5.33 -3.69 18.87
N GLY A 120 4.42 -4.15 18.02
CA GLY A 120 3.33 -5.04 18.44
C GLY A 120 2.03 -4.88 17.66
N ALA A 121 1.90 -3.82 16.87
CA ALA A 121 0.75 -3.61 15.97
C ALA A 121 1.23 -3.51 14.51
N PRO A 122 1.58 -4.63 13.86
CA PRO A 122 2.27 -4.63 12.56
C PRO A 122 1.51 -3.91 11.45
N LEU A 123 0.18 -3.87 11.48
CA LEU A 123 -0.60 -3.13 10.49
C LEU A 123 -0.60 -1.61 10.74
N SER A 124 -0.35 -1.14 11.95
CA SER A 124 -0.34 0.29 12.27
C SER A 124 0.82 1.05 11.61
N VAL A 125 1.93 0.38 11.32
CA VAL A 125 3.09 0.98 10.66
C VAL A 125 2.91 1.13 9.17
N VAL A 126 2.04 0.31 8.54
CA VAL A 126 1.89 0.26 7.08
C VAL A 126 1.45 1.60 6.50
N GLU A 127 0.46 2.21 7.12
CA GLU A 127 -0.10 3.46 6.59
C GLU A 127 0.88 4.64 6.66
N PRO A 128 1.54 4.94 7.79
CA PRO A 128 2.53 6.01 7.84
C PRO A 128 3.79 5.69 7.00
N ASP A 129 4.20 4.42 6.88
CA ASP A 129 5.29 4.01 6.00
C ASP A 129 4.95 4.30 4.52
N MET A 130 3.76 3.90 4.07
CA MET A 130 3.31 4.19 2.70
C MET A 130 3.13 5.70 2.46
N ARG A 131 2.74 6.48 3.48
CA ARG A 131 2.69 7.95 3.38
C ARG A 131 4.10 8.56 3.25
N PHE A 132 5.09 8.04 3.96
CA PHE A 132 6.48 8.47 3.82
C PHE A 132 6.92 8.37 2.35
N HIS A 133 6.83 7.19 1.76
CA HIS A 133 7.23 6.94 0.37
C HIS A 133 6.40 7.74 -0.64
N THR A 134 5.08 7.83 -0.43
CA THR A 134 4.19 8.62 -1.30
C THR A 134 4.55 10.10 -1.27
N SER A 135 4.87 10.65 -0.09
CA SER A 135 5.26 12.05 0.07
C SER A 135 6.54 12.40 -0.68
N LEU A 136 7.52 11.49 -0.67
CA LEU A 136 8.74 11.64 -1.48
C LEU A 136 8.40 11.71 -2.97
N VAL A 137 7.59 10.78 -3.46
CA VAL A 137 7.22 10.71 -4.88
C VAL A 137 6.38 11.92 -5.31
N ASP A 138 5.44 12.35 -4.48
CA ASP A 138 4.58 13.50 -4.79
C ASP A 138 5.39 14.82 -4.82
N ALA A 139 6.44 14.94 -4.00
CA ALA A 139 7.32 16.11 -3.97
C ALA A 139 8.14 16.31 -5.25
N ALA A 140 8.34 15.28 -6.08
CA ALA A 140 8.94 15.42 -7.41
C ALA A 140 8.01 16.12 -8.42
N GLY A 141 6.77 16.40 -8.08
CA GLY A 141 5.85 17.20 -8.88
C GLY A 141 5.38 16.54 -10.19
N SER A 142 5.53 15.22 -10.34
CA SER A 142 5.07 14.48 -11.53
C SER A 142 3.73 13.75 -11.27
N PRO A 143 2.59 14.29 -11.76
CA PRO A 143 1.28 13.64 -11.54
C PRO A 143 1.18 12.22 -12.11
N ARG A 144 1.95 11.92 -13.17
CA ARG A 144 1.99 10.58 -13.77
C ARG A 144 2.72 9.60 -12.88
N THR A 145 3.90 9.98 -12.39
CA THR A 145 4.69 9.18 -11.44
C THR A 145 3.90 8.90 -10.17
N SER A 146 3.28 9.93 -9.59
CA SER A 146 2.41 9.80 -8.42
C SER A 146 1.26 8.82 -8.63
N ARG A 147 0.63 8.85 -9.79
CA ARG A 147 -0.48 7.93 -10.11
C ARG A 147 -0.02 6.48 -10.19
N ILE A 148 1.10 6.21 -10.89
CA ILE A 148 1.67 4.87 -11.00
C ILE A 148 2.09 4.37 -9.62
N PHE A 149 2.73 5.23 -8.82
CA PHE A 149 3.20 4.87 -7.50
C PHE A 149 2.06 4.50 -6.54
N ARG A 150 0.91 5.19 -6.61
CA ARG A 150 -0.27 4.86 -5.79
C ARG A 150 -0.83 3.47 -6.07
N THR A 151 -0.75 2.98 -7.31
CA THR A 151 -1.12 1.58 -7.61
C THR A 151 -0.17 0.62 -6.90
N LEU A 152 1.14 0.83 -6.99
CA LEU A 152 2.13 -0.01 -6.29
C LEU A 152 1.93 0.01 -4.76
N VAL A 153 1.62 1.18 -4.19
CA VAL A 153 1.29 1.32 -2.77
C VAL A 153 0.05 0.51 -2.39
N SER A 154 -0.99 0.52 -3.23
CA SER A 154 -2.21 -0.28 -3.00
C SER A 154 -1.90 -1.79 -3.00
N GLU A 155 -1.06 -2.24 -3.92
CA GLU A 155 -0.63 -3.64 -3.99
C GLU A 155 0.24 -4.05 -2.78
N VAL A 156 1.15 -3.17 -2.32
CA VAL A 156 1.92 -3.42 -1.08
C VAL A 156 1.00 -3.56 0.13
N ARG A 157 0.02 -2.65 0.28
CA ARG A 157 -0.98 -2.74 1.36
C ARG A 157 -1.75 -4.06 1.29
N LEU A 158 -2.15 -4.47 0.10
CA LEU A 158 -2.85 -5.74 -0.10
C LEU A 158 -1.98 -6.92 0.31
N CYS A 159 -0.70 -6.96 -0.07
CA CYS A 159 0.24 -7.98 0.39
C CYS A 159 0.34 -8.03 1.92
N MET A 160 0.39 -6.87 2.59
CA MET A 160 0.47 -6.80 4.05
C MET A 160 -0.79 -7.34 4.73
N VAL A 161 -1.97 -7.10 4.15
CA VAL A 161 -3.24 -7.68 4.62
C VAL A 161 -3.23 -9.20 4.44
N GLN A 162 -2.77 -9.70 3.29
CA GLN A 162 -2.72 -11.14 2.99
C GLN A 162 -1.81 -11.93 3.94
N VAL A 163 -0.75 -11.31 4.47
CA VAL A 163 0.10 -11.93 5.50
C VAL A 163 -0.38 -11.68 6.93
N GLN A 164 -1.58 -11.10 7.08
CA GLN A 164 -2.19 -10.78 8.38
C GLN A 164 -1.28 -9.92 9.29
N GLY A 165 -0.46 -9.07 8.67
CA GLY A 165 0.42 -8.17 9.40
C GLY A 165 1.50 -8.86 10.22
N LYS A 166 2.01 -10.04 9.81
CA LYS A 166 3.17 -10.66 10.47
C LYS A 166 4.27 -9.62 10.67
N HIS A 167 4.96 -9.69 11.81
CA HIS A 167 6.06 -8.75 12.15
C HIS A 167 7.18 -8.88 11.12
N LEU A 168 7.15 -8.04 10.08
CA LEU A 168 8.11 -8.10 8.99
C LEU A 168 9.33 -7.19 9.24
N LEU A 169 9.12 -6.04 9.88
CA LEU A 169 10.17 -5.07 10.18
C LEU A 169 9.94 -4.49 11.58
N THR A 170 11.02 -4.14 12.28
CA THR A 170 10.92 -3.40 13.53
C THR A 170 10.74 -1.91 13.24
N THR A 171 9.85 -1.26 13.97
CA THR A 171 9.57 0.18 13.86
C THR A 171 10.85 1.01 13.95
N SER A 172 11.74 0.65 14.87
CA SER A 172 13.02 1.35 15.06
C SER A 172 13.93 1.31 13.84
N SER A 173 13.99 0.19 13.12
CA SER A 173 14.78 0.08 11.89
C SER A 173 14.21 0.96 10.78
N ILE A 174 12.88 0.96 10.59
CA ILE A 174 12.19 1.80 9.60
C ILE A 174 12.48 3.27 9.87
N VAL A 175 12.27 3.72 11.12
CA VAL A 175 12.51 5.12 11.54
C VAL A 175 13.95 5.55 11.28
N ALA A 176 14.92 4.70 11.61
CA ALA A 176 16.34 5.01 11.41
C ALA A 176 16.70 5.13 9.93
N GLU A 177 16.19 4.24 9.08
CA GLU A 177 16.46 4.25 7.65
C GLU A 177 15.76 5.44 6.95
N HIS A 178 14.51 5.72 7.28
CA HIS A 178 13.82 6.91 6.78
C HIS A 178 14.54 8.20 7.16
N ARG A 179 15.00 8.32 8.40
CA ARG A 179 15.80 9.47 8.84
C ARG A 179 17.06 9.62 8.00
N GLN A 180 17.81 8.54 7.74
CA GLN A 180 19.01 8.59 6.92
C GLN A 180 18.72 9.03 5.48
N ILE A 181 17.56 8.63 4.90
CA ILE A 181 17.11 9.12 3.59
C ILE A 181 16.87 10.63 3.64
N LEU A 182 16.14 11.12 4.65
CA LEU A 182 15.83 12.56 4.79
C LEU A 182 17.10 13.40 5.00
N GLU A 183 18.05 12.92 5.80
CA GLU A 183 19.36 13.55 6.01
C GLU A 183 20.17 13.61 4.71
N ALA A 184 20.19 12.52 3.94
CA ALA A 184 20.86 12.49 2.64
C ALA A 184 20.24 13.47 1.63
N LEU A 185 18.91 13.64 1.62
CA LEU A 185 18.25 14.65 0.80
C LEU A 185 18.63 16.08 1.22
N ALA A 186 18.70 16.36 2.53
CA ALA A 186 19.10 17.66 3.05
C ALA A 186 20.55 18.00 2.67
N ASP A 187 21.42 17.00 2.65
CA ASP A 187 22.85 17.14 2.28
C ASP A 187 23.06 17.19 0.75
N GLY A 188 22.01 17.00 -0.07
CA GLY A 188 22.11 16.93 -1.54
C GLY A 188 22.75 15.62 -2.04
N ASP A 189 22.89 14.61 -1.20
CA ASP A 189 23.55 13.32 -1.51
C ASP A 189 22.52 12.28 -1.98
N GLY A 190 22.15 12.37 -3.27
CA GLY A 190 21.16 11.47 -3.88
C GLY A 190 21.61 10.02 -3.92
N GLU A 191 22.91 9.74 -4.07
CA GLU A 191 23.38 8.36 -4.12
C GLU A 191 23.36 7.70 -2.73
N ARG A 192 23.67 8.45 -1.67
CA ARG A 192 23.48 7.96 -0.30
C ARG A 192 22.01 7.69 0.00
N ALA A 193 21.10 8.59 -0.39
CA ALA A 193 19.66 8.37 -0.24
C ALA A 193 19.19 7.10 -0.95
N VAL A 194 19.63 6.87 -2.19
CA VAL A 194 19.30 5.68 -2.99
C VAL A 194 19.89 4.41 -2.37
N ALA A 195 21.11 4.44 -1.87
CA ALA A 195 21.73 3.27 -1.23
C ALA A 195 20.93 2.83 0.01
N VAL A 196 20.52 3.78 0.86
CA VAL A 196 19.68 3.49 2.03
C VAL A 196 18.31 2.95 1.63
N LEU A 197 17.63 3.62 0.69
CA LEU A 197 16.34 3.18 0.17
C LEU A 197 16.40 1.75 -0.39
N THR A 198 17.41 1.45 -1.20
CA THR A 198 17.55 0.12 -1.81
C THR A 198 17.70 -0.97 -0.75
N GLY A 199 18.48 -0.72 0.28
CA GLY A 199 18.62 -1.62 1.43
C GLY A 199 17.30 -1.81 2.19
N HIS A 200 16.58 -0.72 2.46
CA HIS A 200 15.28 -0.71 3.11
C HIS A 200 14.25 -1.55 2.33
N LEU A 201 14.06 -1.25 1.04
CA LEU A 201 13.11 -1.96 0.18
C LEU A 201 13.49 -3.43 -0.02
N SER A 202 14.79 -3.76 -0.12
CA SER A 202 15.23 -5.13 -0.27
C SER A 202 14.88 -5.98 0.95
N ARG A 203 15.09 -5.47 2.17
CA ARG A 203 14.73 -6.19 3.40
C ARG A 203 13.22 -6.39 3.52
N ALA A 204 12.42 -5.37 3.22
CA ALA A 204 10.96 -5.46 3.22
C ALA A 204 10.47 -6.50 2.20
N ARG A 205 11.00 -6.44 0.98
CA ARG A 205 10.70 -7.39 -0.11
C ARG A 205 10.91 -8.84 0.31
N GLU A 206 12.10 -9.17 0.80
CA GLU A 206 12.43 -10.57 1.12
C GLU A 206 11.56 -11.10 2.26
N ARG A 207 11.30 -10.29 3.29
CA ARG A 207 10.44 -10.69 4.39
C ARG A 207 8.98 -10.88 3.96
N LEU A 208 8.45 -9.97 3.15
CA LEU A 208 7.08 -10.05 2.66
C LEU A 208 6.91 -11.23 1.68
N ALA A 209 7.85 -11.43 0.76
CA ALA A 209 7.84 -12.56 -0.15
C ALA A 209 7.93 -13.91 0.60
N ALA A 210 8.79 -14.01 1.60
CA ALA A 210 8.88 -15.20 2.45
C ALA A 210 7.56 -15.46 3.22
N ALA A 211 6.94 -14.41 3.76
CA ALA A 211 5.68 -14.53 4.50
C ALA A 211 4.52 -15.01 3.61
N LEU A 212 4.47 -14.58 2.35
CA LEU A 212 3.46 -15.02 1.36
C LEU A 212 3.76 -16.42 0.79
N GLY A 213 5.02 -16.84 0.77
CA GLY A 213 5.43 -18.18 0.34
C GLY A 213 5.33 -19.25 1.42
N SER A 214 5.09 -18.88 2.67
CA SER A 214 4.83 -19.81 3.75
C SER A 214 3.41 -20.33 3.64
N GLU A 215 3.20 -21.65 3.67
CA GLU A 215 1.86 -22.23 3.77
C GLU A 215 1.16 -21.66 5.02
N PRO A 216 -0.15 -21.34 4.94
CA PRO A 216 -0.89 -20.95 6.12
C PRO A 216 -0.78 -22.08 7.15
N GLU A 217 -0.39 -21.75 8.39
CA GLU A 217 -0.40 -22.68 9.50
C GLU A 217 -1.83 -23.27 9.62
N PRO A 218 -2.00 -24.60 9.57
CA PRO A 218 -3.34 -25.18 9.63
C PRO A 218 -4.02 -24.67 10.88
N ALA A 219 -5.22 -24.11 10.71
CA ALA A 219 -6.04 -23.64 11.83
C ALA A 219 -6.10 -24.72 12.88
N ALA A 220 -5.72 -24.39 14.13
CA ALA A 220 -5.78 -25.32 15.24
C ALA A 220 -7.18 -25.95 15.29
N ALA A 221 -7.23 -27.29 15.23
CA ALA A 221 -8.48 -28.02 15.31
C ALA A 221 -9.20 -27.63 16.64
N PRO A 222 -10.52 -27.41 16.60
CA PRO A 222 -11.25 -27.15 17.82
C PRO A 222 -11.05 -28.31 18.79
N PRO A 223 -10.96 -28.05 20.13
CA PRO A 223 -10.77 -29.09 21.10
C PRO A 223 -11.97 -30.05 21.03
N ASP A 224 -11.69 -31.37 21.06
CA ASP A 224 -12.69 -32.43 21.07
C ASP A 224 -13.67 -32.16 22.22
N PRO A 225 -14.99 -32.28 21.99
CA PRO A 225 -15.96 -32.15 23.05
C PRO A 225 -15.83 -33.37 23.99
N ALA A 226 -15.56 -33.08 25.25
CA ALA A 226 -15.52 -34.06 26.33
C ALA A 226 -16.94 -34.56 26.73
#